data_f5f20cc29970c897e752ee9e16c2c601
#
_entry.id   f5f20cc29970c897e752ee9e16c2c601
#
_cell.length_a   1.000
_cell.length_b   1.000
_cell.length_c   1.000
_cell.angle_alpha   90.00
_cell.angle_beta   90.00
_cell.angle_gamma   90.00
#
_symmetry.space_group_name_H-M   'P 1'
#
loop_
_entity.id
_entity.type
_entity.pdbx_description
1 polymer ?
#
loop_
_entity_poly.entity_id
_entity_poly.type
_entity_poly.pdbx_seq_one_letter_code
_entity_poly.pdbx_strand_id
1 'polypeptide(L)'
;MNPNYIIKDYEESNWQGVSGLFKDVFGKDIDPQYFKWKNIDNPQGKSIVKIAVSGDKTIGLSSIWNFRVNFFGESISAGQSVDAMVDKNYRKMSIFENMAMEAIEDMKKEDIQLRFNFPNEAAYLASINKINIKRVCDIPQYIKILKGREAAGMFTGNKVVKLVGGILLGLYRKAKTISIKKAHKYDVREIEWFDQSLDAYWDKVKKDYPIAVERSSQYLNWRYLSSPNKYKAFAAYSNNEIIGYIIAAMEEKTGKSGENILLGHIVDLMCSKDHKDASIELITEAERYLKANGACAISCWMIKEWFYSEILSKWAYLQLRSPSVLAVLPVGETVKAVGDFVYDNKNWYITIGDSDYI
;
A
#
# COMPACT_ATOMS: atom_id res chain seq x y z
N MET A 1 29.99 -24.19 9.92
CA MET A 1 30.58 -22.96 10.46
C MET A 1 29.45 -21.93 10.50
N ASN A 2 29.07 -21.43 11.69
CA ASN A 2 28.21 -20.26 11.75
C ASN A 2 28.98 -19.10 11.11
N PRO A 3 28.52 -18.50 10.02
CA PRO A 3 29.20 -17.34 9.50
C PRO A 3 29.12 -16.24 10.57
N ASN A 4 30.28 -15.68 10.94
CA ASN A 4 30.32 -14.52 11.79
C ASN A 4 29.69 -13.35 11.02
N TYR A 5 28.49 -12.95 11.40
CA TYR A 5 27.90 -11.70 10.98
C TYR A 5 27.45 -10.92 12.21
N ILE A 6 27.37 -9.62 12.06
CA ILE A 6 26.81 -8.72 13.07
C ILE A 6 25.58 -8.01 12.48
N ILE A 7 24.64 -7.69 13.35
CA ILE A 7 23.51 -6.83 13.00
C ILE A 7 23.77 -5.48 13.65
N LYS A 8 23.52 -4.42 12.91
CA LYS A 8 23.66 -3.05 13.39
C LYS A 8 22.65 -2.12 12.72
N ASP A 9 22.51 -0.93 13.27
CA ASP A 9 21.72 0.12 12.65
C ASP A 9 22.38 0.61 11.37
N TYR A 10 21.55 1.00 10.40
CA TYR A 10 21.99 1.64 9.17
C TYR A 10 22.51 3.05 9.46
N GLU A 11 23.67 3.36 8.91
CA GLU A 11 24.24 4.69 8.83
C GLU A 11 24.50 5.04 7.37
N GLU A 12 24.58 6.32 7.05
CA GLU A 12 24.79 6.79 5.65
C GLU A 12 26.08 6.22 5.03
N SER A 13 27.10 5.99 5.86
CA SER A 13 28.36 5.32 5.47
C SER A 13 28.15 3.90 4.93
N ASN A 14 27.00 3.27 5.24
CA ASN A 14 26.66 1.90 4.79
C ASN A 14 25.95 1.89 3.41
N TRP A 15 25.67 3.07 2.83
CA TRP A 15 24.88 3.17 1.59
C TRP A 15 25.40 2.30 0.45
N GLN A 16 26.71 2.31 0.20
CA GLN A 16 27.28 1.51 -0.89
C GLN A 16 27.02 0.01 -0.72
N GLY A 17 27.13 -0.51 0.52
CA GLY A 17 26.84 -1.90 0.82
C GLY A 17 25.36 -2.24 0.64
N VAL A 18 24.45 -1.35 1.07
CA VAL A 18 23.00 -1.51 0.93
C VAL A 18 22.59 -1.47 -0.54
N SER A 19 23.09 -0.49 -1.31
CA SER A 19 22.81 -0.38 -2.73
C SER A 19 23.32 -1.60 -3.53
N GLY A 20 24.52 -2.09 -3.19
CA GLY A 20 25.07 -3.30 -3.76
C GLY A 20 24.21 -4.55 -3.47
N LEU A 21 23.78 -4.73 -2.22
CA LEU A 21 22.89 -5.82 -1.84
C LEU A 21 21.54 -5.75 -2.58
N PHE A 22 20.97 -4.55 -2.71
CA PHE A 22 19.72 -4.34 -3.44
C PHE A 22 19.85 -4.77 -4.91
N LYS A 23 20.94 -4.38 -5.58
CA LYS A 23 21.24 -4.79 -6.95
C LYS A 23 21.42 -6.31 -7.09
N ASP A 24 22.13 -6.94 -6.16
CA ASP A 24 22.35 -8.40 -6.14
C ASP A 24 21.06 -9.21 -5.96
N VAL A 25 20.10 -8.67 -5.17
CA VAL A 25 18.84 -9.35 -4.83
C VAL A 25 17.76 -9.10 -5.88
N PHE A 26 17.61 -7.86 -6.36
CA PHE A 26 16.51 -7.45 -7.24
C PHE A 26 16.93 -7.21 -8.71
N GLY A 27 18.23 -7.23 -9.01
CA GLY A 27 18.73 -7.03 -10.38
C GLY A 27 18.62 -5.60 -10.91
N LYS A 28 18.35 -4.62 -10.04
CA LYS A 28 18.21 -3.19 -10.37
C LYS A 28 18.83 -2.31 -9.31
N ASP A 29 19.27 -1.13 -9.72
CA ASP A 29 19.77 -0.13 -8.77
C ASP A 29 18.61 0.50 -7.98
N ILE A 30 18.86 0.89 -6.74
CA ILE A 30 17.95 1.70 -5.92
C ILE A 30 18.36 3.16 -6.00
N ASP A 31 17.37 4.05 -6.21
CA ASP A 31 17.60 5.49 -6.17
C ASP A 31 17.89 5.93 -4.72
N PRO A 32 19.05 6.59 -4.44
CA PRO A 32 19.37 7.09 -3.12
C PRO A 32 18.35 8.12 -2.60
N GLN A 33 17.75 8.93 -3.50
CA GLN A 33 16.74 9.90 -3.11
C GLN A 33 15.43 9.20 -2.68
N TYR A 34 15.07 8.11 -3.38
CA TYR A 34 13.92 7.29 -2.99
C TYR A 34 14.14 6.62 -1.62
N PHE A 35 15.33 6.07 -1.38
CA PHE A 35 15.66 5.46 -0.08
C PHE A 35 15.61 6.49 1.05
N LYS A 36 16.17 7.70 0.82
CA LYS A 36 16.15 8.80 1.78
C LYS A 36 14.73 9.28 2.06
N TRP A 37 13.95 9.55 1.02
CA TRP A 37 12.54 9.93 1.14
C TRP A 37 11.76 8.92 1.99
N LYS A 38 11.91 7.62 1.70
CA LYS A 38 11.20 6.54 2.37
C LYS A 38 11.61 6.38 3.83
N ASN A 39 12.91 6.35 4.11
CA ASN A 39 13.42 5.91 5.41
C ASN A 39 13.84 7.05 6.33
N ILE A 40 14.14 8.24 5.83
CA ILE A 40 14.70 9.35 6.60
C ILE A 40 13.76 10.54 6.65
N ASP A 41 13.18 10.93 5.50
CA ASP A 41 12.38 12.16 5.36
C ASP A 41 10.88 11.94 5.70
N ASN A 42 10.51 10.77 6.21
CA ASN A 42 9.13 10.47 6.61
C ASN A 42 8.70 11.37 7.79
N PRO A 43 7.67 12.21 7.63
CA PRO A 43 7.21 13.11 8.69
C PRO A 43 6.59 12.40 9.90
N GLN A 44 6.26 11.12 9.77
CA GLN A 44 5.73 10.30 10.86
C GLN A 44 6.81 9.59 11.69
N GLY A 45 8.09 9.79 11.35
CA GLY A 45 9.26 9.25 12.04
C GLY A 45 10.21 8.52 11.09
N LYS A 46 11.50 8.56 11.42
CA LYS A 46 12.51 7.81 10.67
C LYS A 46 12.25 6.31 10.79
N SER A 47 12.55 5.56 9.73
CA SER A 47 12.50 4.10 9.75
C SER A 47 13.56 3.53 10.69
N ILE A 48 13.23 2.45 11.39
CA ILE A 48 14.25 1.57 12.03
C ILE A 48 14.83 0.72 10.90
N VAL A 49 16.10 0.94 10.56
CA VAL A 49 16.76 0.22 9.48
C VAL A 49 17.92 -0.61 10.03
N LYS A 50 17.79 -1.95 9.97
CA LYS A 50 18.82 -2.90 10.37
C LYS A 50 19.56 -3.46 9.17
N ILE A 51 20.88 -3.57 9.28
CA ILE A 51 21.73 -4.25 8.31
C ILE A 51 22.49 -5.39 8.98
N ALA A 52 22.65 -6.49 8.25
CA ALA A 52 23.54 -7.58 8.62
C ALA A 52 24.83 -7.47 7.80
N VAL A 53 25.99 -7.57 8.47
CA VAL A 53 27.31 -7.39 7.86
C VAL A 53 28.20 -8.58 8.19
N SER A 54 28.87 -9.14 7.20
CA SER A 54 29.88 -10.19 7.35
C SER A 54 31.21 -9.73 6.74
N GLY A 55 32.22 -9.51 7.58
CA GLY A 55 33.42 -8.74 7.18
C GLY A 55 33.02 -7.35 6.71
N ASP A 56 33.44 -6.97 5.51
CA ASP A 56 33.09 -5.66 4.90
C ASP A 56 31.82 -5.71 4.02
N LYS A 57 31.16 -6.87 3.91
CA LYS A 57 30.03 -7.05 3.03
C LYS A 57 28.69 -6.91 3.77
N THR A 58 27.80 -6.05 3.25
CA THR A 58 26.39 -6.03 3.66
C THR A 58 25.68 -7.23 3.04
N ILE A 59 25.10 -8.09 3.90
CA ILE A 59 24.47 -9.36 3.52
C ILE A 59 22.98 -9.44 3.82
N GLY A 60 22.44 -8.45 4.54
CA GLY A 60 21.02 -8.34 4.86
C GLY A 60 20.59 -6.90 5.12
N LEU A 61 19.33 -6.61 4.81
CA LEU A 61 18.63 -5.36 5.14
C LEU A 61 17.23 -5.70 5.61
N SER A 62 16.72 -4.95 6.57
CA SER A 62 15.32 -4.95 7.01
C SER A 62 14.96 -3.56 7.51
N SER A 63 13.90 -2.98 7.00
CA SER A 63 13.39 -1.68 7.43
C SER A 63 12.03 -1.81 8.09
N ILE A 64 11.81 -1.05 9.15
CA ILE A 64 10.49 -0.79 9.72
C ILE A 64 10.12 0.66 9.40
N TRP A 65 9.19 0.82 8.51
CA TRP A 65 8.68 2.12 8.07
C TRP A 65 7.69 2.65 9.09
N ASN A 66 7.91 3.83 9.64
CA ASN A 66 7.09 4.37 10.72
C ASN A 66 5.83 5.05 10.20
N PHE A 67 4.73 4.85 10.95
CA PHE A 67 3.41 5.41 10.70
C PHE A 67 2.78 5.93 12.00
N ARG A 68 1.94 6.95 11.84
CA ARG A 68 0.91 7.28 12.83
C ARG A 68 -0.37 6.58 12.42
N VAL A 69 -0.99 5.91 13.36
CA VAL A 69 -2.22 5.13 13.14
C VAL A 69 -3.30 5.65 14.09
N ASN A 70 -4.44 6.03 13.53
CA ASN A 70 -5.65 6.18 14.33
C ASN A 70 -6.04 4.80 14.86
N PHE A 71 -6.09 4.67 16.16
CA PHE A 71 -6.42 3.43 16.85
C PHE A 71 -7.56 3.70 17.82
N PHE A 72 -8.80 3.47 17.35
CA PHE A 72 -10.03 3.76 18.10
C PHE A 72 -10.14 5.22 18.59
N GLY A 73 -9.66 6.18 17.81
CA GLY A 73 -9.69 7.61 18.13
C GLY A 73 -8.38 8.15 18.68
N GLU A 74 -7.51 7.30 19.20
CA GLU A 74 -6.18 7.66 19.69
C GLU A 74 -5.12 7.53 18.60
N SER A 75 -4.14 8.44 18.60
CA SER A 75 -3.01 8.39 17.69
C SER A 75 -1.89 7.56 18.31
N ILE A 76 -1.54 6.44 17.69
CA ILE A 76 -0.42 5.59 18.12
C ILE A 76 0.68 5.53 17.06
N SER A 77 1.91 5.23 17.48
CA SER A 77 3.01 4.87 16.56
C SER A 77 2.87 3.42 16.11
N ALA A 78 3.04 3.19 14.82
CA ALA A 78 3.03 1.85 14.23
C ALA A 78 4.17 1.68 13.23
N GLY A 79 4.60 0.45 12.99
CA GLY A 79 5.67 0.13 12.06
C GLY A 79 5.24 -0.87 11.01
N GLN A 80 5.67 -0.67 9.77
CA GLN A 80 5.51 -1.61 8.67
C GLN A 80 6.86 -2.18 8.25
N SER A 81 6.98 -3.50 8.21
CA SER A 81 8.20 -4.12 7.69
C SER A 81 8.23 -4.05 6.17
N VAL A 82 9.28 -3.45 5.66
CA VAL A 82 9.53 -3.24 4.23
C VAL A 82 10.98 -3.56 3.88
N ASP A 83 11.30 -3.69 2.59
CA ASP A 83 12.65 -3.86 2.06
C ASP A 83 13.45 -5.01 2.70
N ALA A 84 12.78 -6.06 3.17
CA ALA A 84 13.47 -7.19 3.79
C ALA A 84 14.18 -8.04 2.73
N MET A 85 15.51 -8.09 2.80
CA MET A 85 16.32 -8.86 1.87
C MET A 85 17.55 -9.49 2.53
N VAL A 86 17.97 -10.64 2.00
CA VAL A 86 19.18 -11.35 2.41
C VAL A 86 19.89 -11.87 1.17
N ASP A 87 21.21 -11.68 1.09
CA ASP A 87 22.07 -12.22 0.04
C ASP A 87 21.83 -13.73 -0.12
N LYS A 88 21.68 -14.19 -1.36
CA LYS A 88 21.35 -15.58 -1.69
C LYS A 88 22.30 -16.61 -1.07
N ASN A 89 23.59 -16.25 -0.90
CA ASN A 89 24.62 -17.13 -0.35
C ASN A 89 24.54 -17.27 1.18
N TYR A 90 23.78 -16.36 1.85
CA TYR A 90 23.62 -16.31 3.30
C TYR A 90 22.20 -16.67 3.76
N ARG A 91 21.32 -17.08 2.81
CA ARG A 91 19.99 -17.56 3.16
C ARG A 91 20.06 -18.82 4.03
N LYS A 92 19.03 -19.07 4.83
CA LYS A 92 18.92 -20.18 5.81
C LYS A 92 19.82 -20.03 7.05
N MET A 93 20.39 -18.86 7.29
CA MET A 93 21.25 -18.54 8.45
C MET A 93 20.55 -17.70 9.50
N SER A 94 19.23 -17.69 9.49
CA SER A 94 18.36 -16.91 10.39
C SER A 94 18.64 -15.40 10.44
N ILE A 95 19.29 -14.85 9.39
CA ILE A 95 19.65 -13.42 9.35
C ILE A 95 18.40 -12.55 9.38
N PHE A 96 17.40 -12.88 8.54
CA PHE A 96 16.14 -12.15 8.53
C PHE A 96 15.44 -12.17 9.88
N GLU A 97 15.38 -13.34 10.51
CA GLU A 97 14.73 -13.51 11.79
C GLU A 97 15.43 -12.69 12.89
N ASN A 98 16.76 -12.72 12.91
CA ASN A 98 17.55 -12.00 13.92
C ASN A 98 17.41 -10.48 13.72
N MET A 99 17.47 -9.96 12.47
CA MET A 99 17.20 -8.55 12.19
C MET A 99 15.78 -8.15 12.60
N ALA A 100 14.78 -9.02 12.34
CA ALA A 100 13.40 -8.76 12.71
C ALA A 100 13.18 -8.72 14.22
N MET A 101 13.87 -9.57 14.98
CA MET A 101 13.80 -9.58 16.45
C MET A 101 14.46 -8.33 17.04
N GLU A 102 15.64 -7.93 16.56
CA GLU A 102 16.27 -6.68 16.99
C GLU A 102 15.41 -5.46 16.65
N ALA A 103 14.82 -5.42 15.46
CA ALA A 103 13.90 -4.34 15.08
C ALA A 103 12.66 -4.28 15.99
N ILE A 104 12.12 -5.42 16.45
CA ILE A 104 11.01 -5.45 17.42
C ILE A 104 11.44 -4.88 18.78
N GLU A 105 12.66 -5.18 19.24
CA GLU A 105 13.17 -4.60 20.49
C GLU A 105 13.34 -3.08 20.36
N ASP A 106 13.79 -2.59 19.22
CA ASP A 106 13.89 -1.15 19.01
C ASP A 106 12.50 -0.49 18.87
N MET A 107 11.54 -1.16 18.23
CA MET A 107 10.14 -0.70 18.23
C MET A 107 9.62 -0.49 19.67
N LYS A 108 9.92 -1.40 20.59
CA LYS A 108 9.52 -1.26 22.01
C LYS A 108 10.19 -0.06 22.67
N LYS A 109 11.49 0.18 22.41
CA LYS A 109 12.24 1.33 22.96
C LYS A 109 11.69 2.66 22.44
N GLU A 110 11.24 2.70 21.18
CA GLU A 110 10.68 3.88 20.53
C GLU A 110 9.16 4.03 20.74
N ASP A 111 8.56 3.24 21.63
CA ASP A 111 7.11 3.23 21.93
C ASP A 111 6.25 3.00 20.69
N ILE A 112 6.72 2.19 19.75
CA ILE A 112 5.92 1.76 18.60
C ILE A 112 5.00 0.63 19.06
N GLN A 113 3.70 0.88 19.03
CA GLN A 113 2.67 0.03 19.64
C GLN A 113 2.23 -1.14 18.78
N LEU A 114 2.34 -1.02 17.46
CA LEU A 114 1.78 -1.95 16.50
C LEU A 114 2.74 -2.18 15.34
N ARG A 115 2.94 -3.44 14.95
CA ARG A 115 3.54 -3.79 13.66
C ARG A 115 2.47 -4.36 12.74
N PHE A 116 2.39 -3.85 11.51
CA PHE A 116 1.51 -4.37 10.47
C PHE A 116 2.28 -4.58 9.17
N ASN A 117 1.89 -5.57 8.38
CA ASN A 117 2.59 -5.94 7.16
C ASN A 117 1.61 -6.41 6.10
N PHE A 118 2.06 -6.36 4.84
CA PHE A 118 1.33 -6.87 3.67
C PHE A 118 2.11 -7.96 2.94
N PRO A 119 2.48 -9.07 3.59
CA PRO A 119 3.21 -10.15 2.96
C PRO A 119 2.34 -10.87 1.91
N ASN A 120 2.98 -11.42 0.88
CA ASN A 120 2.35 -12.47 0.11
C ASN A 120 2.26 -13.76 0.94
N GLU A 121 1.49 -14.73 0.46
CA GLU A 121 1.24 -15.99 1.21
C GLU A 121 2.54 -16.70 1.60
N ALA A 122 3.52 -16.78 0.70
CA ALA A 122 4.80 -17.46 0.97
C ALA A 122 5.61 -16.72 2.05
N ALA A 123 5.67 -15.40 1.98
CA ALA A 123 6.36 -14.56 2.99
C ALA A 123 5.64 -14.62 4.34
N TYR A 124 4.30 -14.65 4.36
CA TYR A 124 3.53 -14.82 5.59
C TYR A 124 3.85 -16.16 6.27
N LEU A 125 3.77 -17.27 5.53
CA LEU A 125 4.07 -18.61 6.06
C LEU A 125 5.53 -18.73 6.58
N ALA A 126 6.47 -18.04 5.93
CA ALA A 126 7.85 -17.99 6.40
C ALA A 126 8.02 -17.21 7.71
N SER A 127 7.14 -16.26 7.99
CA SER A 127 7.26 -15.32 9.12
C SER A 127 6.45 -15.74 10.35
N ILE A 128 5.33 -16.45 10.18
CA ILE A 128 4.36 -16.71 11.25
C ILE A 128 4.99 -17.41 12.46
N ASN A 129 5.84 -18.41 12.24
CA ASN A 129 6.46 -19.20 13.31
C ASN A 129 7.70 -18.53 13.93
N LYS A 130 8.21 -17.44 13.30
CA LYS A 130 9.48 -16.83 13.66
C LYS A 130 9.31 -15.55 14.46
N ILE A 131 8.34 -14.73 14.09
CA ILE A 131 8.09 -13.44 14.73
C ILE A 131 6.67 -13.33 15.31
N ASN A 132 5.93 -14.43 15.37
CA ASN A 132 4.57 -14.51 15.93
C ASN A 132 3.57 -13.48 15.36
N ILE A 133 3.73 -13.10 14.10
CA ILE A 133 2.80 -12.22 13.41
C ILE A 133 1.52 -12.98 13.05
N LYS A 134 0.34 -12.41 13.30
CA LYS A 134 -0.94 -13.06 13.04
C LYS A 134 -1.66 -12.44 11.86
N ARG A 135 -2.29 -13.29 11.03
CA ARG A 135 -3.14 -12.86 9.92
C ARG A 135 -4.45 -12.28 10.44
N VAL A 136 -4.81 -11.12 9.91
CA VAL A 136 -6.13 -10.50 10.09
C VAL A 136 -7.05 -10.93 8.98
N CYS A 137 -6.68 -10.67 7.72
CA CYS A 137 -7.49 -11.04 6.56
C CYS A 137 -6.67 -11.06 5.27
N ASP A 138 -7.26 -11.62 4.22
CA ASP A 138 -6.87 -11.35 2.84
C ASP A 138 -7.33 -9.95 2.45
N ILE A 139 -6.49 -9.20 1.74
CA ILE A 139 -6.87 -7.89 1.23
C ILE A 139 -7.39 -8.07 -0.20
N PRO A 140 -8.69 -8.01 -0.46
CA PRO A 140 -9.23 -8.18 -1.79
C PRO A 140 -8.68 -7.15 -2.78
N GLN A 141 -8.26 -7.63 -3.94
CA GLN A 141 -7.93 -6.77 -5.08
C GLN A 141 -9.15 -6.61 -5.97
N TYR A 142 -9.53 -5.39 -6.24
CA TYR A 142 -10.58 -5.05 -7.20
C TYR A 142 -9.95 -4.58 -8.50
N ILE A 143 -10.42 -5.08 -9.65
CA ILE A 143 -9.89 -4.71 -10.95
C ILE A 143 -11.02 -4.33 -11.91
N LYS A 144 -10.87 -3.19 -12.59
CA LYS A 144 -11.74 -2.77 -13.69
C LYS A 144 -11.00 -2.79 -15.00
N ILE A 145 -11.52 -3.55 -15.95
CA ILE A 145 -10.92 -3.66 -17.28
C ILE A 145 -11.39 -2.50 -18.15
N LEU A 146 -10.46 -1.73 -18.71
CA LEU A 146 -10.72 -0.62 -19.63
C LEU A 146 -10.54 -1.04 -21.08
N LYS A 147 -9.44 -1.76 -21.38
CA LYS A 147 -9.09 -2.26 -22.71
C LYS A 147 -8.87 -3.77 -22.61
N GLY A 148 -9.90 -4.52 -23.01
CA GLY A 148 -9.96 -5.96 -22.73
C GLY A 148 -8.81 -6.76 -23.34
N ARG A 149 -8.40 -6.47 -24.59
CA ARG A 149 -7.30 -7.18 -25.28
C ARG A 149 -5.94 -6.93 -24.61
N GLU A 150 -5.64 -5.69 -24.25
CA GLU A 150 -4.38 -5.32 -23.58
C GLU A 150 -4.36 -5.88 -22.16
N ALA A 151 -5.46 -5.75 -21.41
CA ALA A 151 -5.56 -6.30 -20.07
C ALA A 151 -5.44 -7.83 -20.02
N ALA A 152 -5.95 -8.54 -21.02
CA ALA A 152 -5.76 -10.00 -21.13
C ALA A 152 -4.28 -10.39 -21.25
N GLY A 153 -3.42 -9.51 -21.76
CA GLY A 153 -1.98 -9.68 -21.82
C GLY A 153 -1.30 -9.87 -20.47
N MET A 154 -1.90 -9.37 -19.39
CA MET A 154 -1.41 -9.59 -18.03
C MET A 154 -1.48 -11.08 -17.62
N PHE A 155 -2.46 -11.80 -18.13
CA PHE A 155 -2.78 -13.16 -17.69
C PHE A 155 -2.28 -14.24 -18.64
N THR A 156 -2.14 -13.94 -19.94
CA THR A 156 -1.75 -14.93 -20.95
C THR A 156 -0.94 -14.34 -22.10
N GLY A 157 0.02 -15.12 -22.61
CA GLY A 157 0.73 -14.84 -23.85
C GLY A 157 -0.01 -15.32 -25.11
N ASN A 158 -1.05 -16.15 -24.99
CA ASN A 158 -1.77 -16.73 -26.13
C ASN A 158 -2.66 -15.70 -26.81
N LYS A 159 -2.43 -15.43 -28.11
CA LYS A 159 -3.14 -14.41 -28.90
C LYS A 159 -4.66 -14.67 -29.01
N VAL A 160 -5.06 -15.94 -29.12
CA VAL A 160 -6.49 -16.31 -29.25
C VAL A 160 -7.20 -16.09 -27.91
N VAL A 161 -6.59 -16.50 -26.80
CA VAL A 161 -7.12 -16.29 -25.45
C VAL A 161 -7.22 -14.81 -25.13
N LYS A 162 -6.22 -14.00 -25.53
CA LYS A 162 -6.27 -12.52 -25.40
C LYS A 162 -7.46 -11.93 -26.17
N LEU A 163 -7.71 -12.39 -27.40
CA LEU A 163 -8.80 -11.88 -28.20
C LEU A 163 -10.18 -12.23 -27.61
N VAL A 164 -10.41 -13.51 -27.34
CA VAL A 164 -11.69 -13.99 -26.78
C VAL A 164 -11.93 -13.43 -25.38
N GLY A 165 -10.93 -13.48 -24.51
CA GLY A 165 -11.01 -12.91 -23.15
C GLY A 165 -11.26 -11.40 -23.21
N GLY A 166 -10.62 -10.69 -24.12
CA GLY A 166 -10.83 -9.26 -24.34
C GLY A 166 -12.25 -8.91 -24.73
N ILE A 167 -12.88 -9.70 -25.62
CA ILE A 167 -14.28 -9.51 -26.04
C ILE A 167 -15.22 -9.75 -24.85
N LEU A 168 -15.06 -10.84 -24.12
CA LEU A 168 -15.90 -11.18 -22.95
C LEU A 168 -15.82 -10.13 -21.85
N LEU A 169 -14.61 -9.66 -21.53
CA LEU A 169 -14.39 -8.59 -20.56
C LEU A 169 -15.00 -7.26 -21.04
N GLY A 170 -14.92 -6.97 -22.33
CA GLY A 170 -15.56 -5.80 -22.93
C GLY A 170 -17.08 -5.83 -22.83
N LEU A 171 -17.69 -6.99 -23.10
CA LEU A 171 -19.14 -7.19 -22.97
C LEU A 171 -19.61 -7.09 -21.51
N TYR A 172 -18.91 -7.73 -20.58
CA TYR A 172 -19.18 -7.62 -19.15
C TYR A 172 -19.18 -6.16 -18.69
N ARG A 173 -18.14 -5.40 -19.05
CA ARG A 173 -18.05 -3.98 -18.71
C ARG A 173 -19.24 -3.20 -19.25
N LYS A 174 -19.59 -3.39 -20.53
CA LYS A 174 -20.70 -2.69 -21.18
C LYS A 174 -22.03 -2.97 -20.47
N ALA A 175 -22.31 -4.24 -20.14
CA ALA A 175 -23.51 -4.63 -19.43
C ALA A 175 -23.64 -3.98 -18.04
N LYS A 176 -22.53 -3.88 -17.29
CA LYS A 176 -22.51 -3.26 -15.95
C LYS A 176 -22.60 -1.73 -16.00
N THR A 177 -21.95 -1.08 -16.97
CA THR A 177 -21.89 0.39 -17.05
C THR A 177 -23.24 1.04 -17.46
N ILE A 178 -24.12 0.31 -18.15
CA ILE A 178 -25.44 0.82 -18.58
C ILE A 178 -26.35 1.16 -17.39
N SER A 179 -26.14 0.55 -16.23
CA SER A 179 -27.03 0.68 -15.05
C SER A 179 -26.72 1.88 -14.15
N ILE A 180 -25.69 2.70 -14.43
CA ILE A 180 -25.20 3.69 -13.50
C ILE A 180 -25.52 5.10 -13.99
N LYS A 181 -26.49 5.76 -13.35
CA LYS A 181 -26.74 7.20 -13.54
C LYS A 181 -25.60 7.99 -12.87
N LYS A 182 -24.85 8.75 -13.67
CA LYS A 182 -23.89 9.73 -13.16
C LYS A 182 -24.67 10.84 -12.46
N ALA A 183 -24.55 10.95 -11.16
CA ALA A 183 -24.91 12.15 -10.44
C ALA A 183 -23.71 13.11 -10.47
N HIS A 184 -23.91 14.39 -10.79
CA HIS A 184 -22.92 15.45 -10.60
C HIS A 184 -23.40 16.30 -9.42
N LYS A 185 -23.25 15.77 -8.23
CA LYS A 185 -23.73 16.40 -6.99
C LYS A 185 -22.64 17.18 -6.29
N TYR A 186 -21.40 16.75 -6.46
CA TYR A 186 -20.25 17.29 -5.75
C TYR A 186 -19.25 17.92 -6.74
N ASP A 187 -18.56 18.95 -6.26
CA ASP A 187 -17.46 19.56 -7.00
C ASP A 187 -16.18 18.76 -6.74
N VAL A 188 -15.63 18.12 -7.79
CA VAL A 188 -14.40 17.34 -7.71
C VAL A 188 -13.30 18.11 -8.43
N ARG A 189 -12.25 18.44 -7.66
CA ARG A 189 -11.10 19.23 -8.14
C ARG A 189 -9.81 18.43 -8.01
N GLU A 190 -8.91 18.69 -8.94
CA GLU A 190 -7.52 18.25 -8.84
C GLU A 190 -6.82 18.99 -7.70
N ILE A 191 -5.98 18.28 -6.94
CA ILE A 191 -5.21 18.79 -5.81
C ILE A 191 -3.73 18.66 -6.12
N GLU A 192 -3.00 19.78 -6.06
CA GLU A 192 -1.54 19.82 -6.15
C GLU A 192 -0.87 19.82 -4.77
N TRP A 193 -1.61 20.26 -3.74
CA TRP A 193 -1.16 20.30 -2.34
C TRP A 193 -2.34 20.26 -1.39
N PHE A 194 -2.29 19.41 -0.37
CA PHE A 194 -3.28 19.37 0.70
C PHE A 194 -2.92 20.40 1.78
N ASP A 195 -3.86 21.25 2.13
CA ASP A 195 -3.76 22.24 3.20
C ASP A 195 -4.42 21.77 4.50
N GLN A 196 -4.50 22.68 5.49
CA GLN A 196 -5.11 22.37 6.79
C GLN A 196 -6.60 22.00 6.73
N SER A 197 -7.30 22.26 5.63
CA SER A 197 -8.70 21.84 5.48
C SER A 197 -8.82 20.30 5.44
N LEU A 198 -7.78 19.62 4.96
CA LEU A 198 -7.70 18.16 5.03
C LEU A 198 -7.54 17.66 6.47
N ASP A 199 -6.77 18.36 7.30
CA ASP A 199 -6.60 17.96 8.71
C ASP A 199 -7.92 18.09 9.46
N ALA A 200 -8.66 19.18 9.23
CA ALA A 200 -10.02 19.36 9.78
C ALA A 200 -10.99 18.28 9.29
N TYR A 201 -10.89 17.90 8.01
CA TYR A 201 -11.65 16.76 7.44
C TYR A 201 -11.27 15.44 8.12
N TRP A 202 -9.98 15.14 8.26
CA TRP A 202 -9.50 13.93 8.93
C TRP A 202 -10.00 13.84 10.37
N ASP A 203 -9.87 14.91 11.15
CA ASP A 203 -10.34 14.96 12.53
C ASP A 203 -11.84 14.68 12.67
N LYS A 204 -12.63 15.11 11.69
CA LYS A 204 -14.07 14.87 11.64
C LYS A 204 -14.42 13.42 11.34
N VAL A 205 -13.66 12.77 10.43
CA VAL A 205 -13.99 11.43 9.90
C VAL A 205 -13.24 10.28 10.57
N LYS A 206 -12.11 10.53 11.24
CA LYS A 206 -11.24 9.46 11.82
C LYS A 206 -11.99 8.52 12.78
N LYS A 207 -13.02 8.99 13.49
CA LYS A 207 -13.88 8.17 14.35
C LYS A 207 -14.61 7.06 13.60
N ASP A 208 -14.81 7.23 12.29
CA ASP A 208 -15.45 6.25 11.42
C ASP A 208 -14.51 5.14 10.95
N TYR A 209 -13.20 5.31 11.17
CA TYR A 209 -12.13 4.42 10.72
C TYR A 209 -11.32 3.92 11.94
N PRO A 210 -11.79 2.90 12.66
CA PRO A 210 -11.24 2.49 13.95
C PRO A 210 -9.73 2.26 13.95
N ILE A 211 -9.22 1.55 12.94
CA ILE A 211 -7.78 1.35 12.74
C ILE A 211 -7.44 1.72 11.30
N ALA A 212 -6.72 2.82 11.13
CA ALA A 212 -6.28 3.34 9.84
C ALA A 212 -4.99 4.15 9.99
N VAL A 213 -4.11 4.13 9.00
CA VAL A 213 -3.01 5.11 8.94
C VAL A 213 -3.61 6.52 8.94
N GLU A 214 -3.04 7.44 9.68
CA GLU A 214 -3.53 8.82 9.73
C GLU A 214 -3.37 9.52 8.38
N ARG A 215 -4.42 10.24 7.98
CA ARG A 215 -4.50 10.95 6.70
C ARG A 215 -4.34 12.46 6.90
N SER A 216 -3.28 12.88 7.64
CA SER A 216 -2.97 14.31 7.77
C SER A 216 -2.48 14.90 6.44
N SER A 217 -2.63 16.22 6.28
CA SER A 217 -2.13 16.96 5.13
C SER A 217 -0.62 16.75 4.95
N GLN A 218 0.13 16.80 6.05
CA GLN A 218 1.58 16.56 6.05
C GLN A 218 1.92 15.16 5.52
N TYR A 219 1.20 14.12 5.98
CA TYR A 219 1.42 12.74 5.53
C TYR A 219 1.08 12.57 4.05
N LEU A 220 -0.10 13.02 3.61
CA LEU A 220 -0.53 12.84 2.22
C LEU A 220 0.35 13.62 1.23
N ASN A 221 0.80 14.82 1.61
CA ASN A 221 1.73 15.60 0.81
C ASN A 221 3.07 14.87 0.66
N TRP A 222 3.67 14.41 1.76
CA TRP A 222 4.91 13.64 1.70
C TRP A 222 4.73 12.33 0.93
N ARG A 223 3.69 11.55 1.26
CA ARG A 223 3.48 10.21 0.72
C ARG A 223 3.21 10.21 -0.78
N TYR A 224 2.51 11.22 -1.28
CA TYR A 224 2.03 11.24 -2.66
C TYR A 224 2.54 12.45 -3.47
N LEU A 225 2.41 13.67 -2.98
CA LEU A 225 2.65 14.85 -3.80
C LEU A 225 4.12 15.26 -3.84
N SER A 226 4.90 14.94 -2.79
CA SER A 226 6.36 15.10 -2.75
C SER A 226 7.12 13.80 -3.00
N SER A 227 6.43 12.72 -3.33
CA SER A 227 7.03 11.42 -3.61
C SER A 227 7.87 11.45 -4.89
N PRO A 228 9.01 10.73 -4.96
CA PRO A 228 9.69 10.46 -6.22
C PRO A 228 8.82 9.73 -7.26
N ASN A 229 7.83 8.95 -6.80
CA ASN A 229 6.81 8.36 -7.66
C ASN A 229 5.75 9.40 -8.04
N LYS A 230 5.11 9.21 -9.21
CA LYS A 230 4.12 10.15 -9.71
C LYS A 230 2.70 9.73 -9.33
N TYR A 231 2.05 10.56 -8.54
CA TYR A 231 0.66 10.39 -8.16
C TYR A 231 -0.19 11.57 -8.64
N LYS A 232 -1.50 11.34 -8.73
CA LYS A 232 -2.50 12.35 -9.03
C LYS A 232 -3.56 12.33 -7.95
N ALA A 233 -3.86 13.50 -7.38
CA ALA A 233 -4.82 13.66 -6.31
C ALA A 233 -6.04 14.45 -6.76
N PHE A 234 -7.21 14.05 -6.28
CA PHE A 234 -8.47 14.79 -6.44
C PHE A 234 -9.19 14.84 -5.10
N ALA A 235 -9.91 15.92 -4.84
CA ALA A 235 -10.78 16.05 -3.67
C ALA A 235 -12.20 16.44 -4.08
N ALA A 236 -13.18 15.91 -3.35
CA ALA A 236 -14.58 16.26 -3.49
C ALA A 236 -14.99 17.29 -2.43
N TYR A 237 -15.77 18.25 -2.84
CA TYR A 237 -16.23 19.35 -2.00
C TYR A 237 -17.76 19.40 -1.91
N SER A 238 -18.26 19.72 -0.72
CA SER A 238 -19.64 20.11 -0.49
C SER A 238 -19.63 21.39 0.34
N ASN A 239 -20.32 22.46 -0.10
CA ASN A 239 -20.30 23.76 0.56
C ASN A 239 -18.89 24.30 0.86
N ASN A 240 -17.94 24.09 -0.08
CA ASN A 240 -16.53 24.42 0.03
C ASN A 240 -15.73 23.66 1.12
N GLU A 241 -16.31 22.67 1.78
CA GLU A 241 -15.60 21.76 2.69
C GLU A 241 -15.18 20.48 1.95
N ILE A 242 -13.99 19.97 2.25
CA ILE A 242 -13.55 18.65 1.78
C ILE A 242 -14.44 17.58 2.44
N ILE A 243 -15.00 16.70 1.61
CA ILE A 243 -15.83 15.57 2.06
C ILE A 243 -15.25 14.22 1.66
N GLY A 244 -14.15 14.21 0.90
CA GLY A 244 -13.41 13.05 0.50
C GLY A 244 -12.30 13.37 -0.49
N TYR A 245 -11.40 12.42 -0.70
CA TYR A 245 -10.31 12.51 -1.66
C TYR A 245 -10.01 11.15 -2.29
N ILE A 246 -9.27 11.16 -3.41
CA ILE A 246 -8.76 9.98 -4.09
C ILE A 246 -7.37 10.24 -4.65
N ILE A 247 -6.51 9.22 -4.56
CA ILE A 247 -5.16 9.24 -5.14
C ILE A 247 -5.08 8.17 -6.22
N ALA A 248 -4.55 8.55 -7.38
CA ALA A 248 -4.36 7.68 -8.53
C ALA A 248 -2.88 7.63 -8.96
N ALA A 249 -2.45 6.49 -9.49
CA ALA A 249 -1.11 6.31 -10.05
C ALA A 249 -1.15 5.47 -11.33
N MET A 250 -0.11 5.61 -12.16
CA MET A 250 0.15 4.75 -13.32
C MET A 250 1.36 3.88 -13.07
N GLU A 251 1.29 2.63 -13.47
CA GLU A 251 2.39 1.66 -13.40
C GLU A 251 2.59 1.00 -14.78
N GLU A 252 3.86 0.88 -15.19
CA GLU A 252 4.23 0.08 -16.35
C GLU A 252 4.58 -1.35 -15.91
N LYS A 253 3.97 -2.33 -16.56
CA LYS A 253 4.26 -3.76 -16.34
C LYS A 253 4.57 -4.46 -17.65
N THR A 254 5.46 -5.45 -17.58
CA THR A 254 5.70 -6.34 -18.71
C THR A 254 4.65 -7.44 -18.75
N GLY A 255 3.91 -7.53 -19.84
CA GLY A 255 2.92 -8.58 -20.09
C GLY A 255 3.58 -9.95 -20.31
N LYS A 256 2.75 -11.00 -20.35
CA LYS A 256 3.22 -12.39 -20.54
C LYS A 256 3.90 -12.68 -21.88
N SER A 257 3.74 -11.81 -22.87
CA SER A 257 4.43 -11.91 -24.18
C SER A 257 5.52 -10.84 -24.35
N GLY A 258 5.93 -10.15 -23.27
CA GLY A 258 6.95 -9.11 -23.29
C GLY A 258 6.46 -7.72 -23.72
N GLU A 259 5.14 -7.55 -23.98
CA GLU A 259 4.55 -6.25 -24.28
C GLU A 259 4.52 -5.32 -23.06
N ASN A 260 4.63 -4.01 -23.30
CA ASN A 260 4.44 -3.03 -22.25
C ASN A 260 2.94 -2.80 -21.98
N ILE A 261 2.53 -2.92 -20.72
CA ILE A 261 1.16 -2.80 -20.24
C ILE A 261 1.09 -1.65 -19.24
N LEU A 262 0.21 -0.67 -19.50
CA LEU A 262 -0.08 0.42 -18.58
C LEU A 262 -1.24 0.03 -17.67
N LEU A 263 -0.96 -0.03 -16.36
CA LEU A 263 -1.94 -0.31 -15.32
C LEU A 263 -2.19 0.95 -14.50
N GLY A 264 -3.46 1.30 -14.30
CA GLY A 264 -3.86 2.35 -13.37
C GLY A 264 -4.12 1.79 -11.98
N HIS A 265 -3.93 2.61 -10.96
CA HIS A 265 -4.23 2.27 -9.58
C HIS A 265 -5.04 3.38 -8.92
N ILE A 266 -6.09 3.01 -8.20
CA ILE A 266 -6.64 3.82 -7.12
C ILE A 266 -5.81 3.46 -5.90
N VAL A 267 -4.92 4.38 -5.51
CA VAL A 267 -3.90 4.15 -4.49
C VAL A 267 -4.47 4.39 -3.09
N ASP A 268 -5.22 5.47 -2.94
CA ASP A 268 -5.92 5.81 -1.71
C ASP A 268 -7.28 6.43 -2.03
N LEU A 269 -8.27 6.23 -1.18
CA LEU A 269 -9.63 6.75 -1.34
C LEU A 269 -10.27 6.86 0.03
N MET A 270 -10.71 8.04 0.42
CA MET A 270 -11.43 8.24 1.68
C MET A 270 -12.57 9.24 1.51
N CYS A 271 -13.76 8.90 2.01
CA CYS A 271 -14.93 9.75 2.02
C CYS A 271 -15.61 9.71 3.40
N SER A 272 -16.24 10.80 3.78
CA SER A 272 -17.13 10.80 4.94
C SER A 272 -18.26 9.78 4.74
N LYS A 273 -18.64 9.08 5.81
CA LYS A 273 -19.80 8.17 5.80
C LYS A 273 -21.11 8.85 5.45
N ASP A 274 -21.23 10.15 5.74
CA ASP A 274 -22.40 10.95 5.40
C ASP A 274 -22.46 11.31 3.90
N HIS A 275 -21.34 11.18 3.19
CA HIS A 275 -21.19 11.50 1.77
C HIS A 275 -20.64 10.32 0.97
N LYS A 276 -21.12 9.09 1.25
CA LYS A 276 -20.66 7.86 0.56
C LYS A 276 -20.76 7.95 -0.97
N ASP A 277 -21.75 8.66 -1.47
CA ASP A 277 -21.97 8.89 -2.89
C ASP A 277 -20.90 9.76 -3.54
N ALA A 278 -20.19 10.62 -2.80
CA ALA A 278 -19.04 11.36 -3.30
C ALA A 278 -17.91 10.44 -3.80
N SER A 279 -17.75 9.24 -3.21
CA SER A 279 -16.76 8.27 -3.66
C SER A 279 -16.99 7.83 -5.11
N ILE A 280 -18.23 7.85 -5.59
CA ILE A 280 -18.57 7.53 -6.98
C ILE A 280 -17.99 8.57 -7.93
N GLU A 281 -18.11 9.85 -7.60
CA GLU A 281 -17.59 10.95 -8.41
C GLU A 281 -16.07 11.00 -8.38
N LEU A 282 -15.47 10.77 -7.21
CA LEU A 282 -14.01 10.62 -7.07
C LEU A 282 -13.46 9.45 -7.89
N ILE A 283 -14.08 8.27 -7.80
CA ILE A 283 -13.70 7.11 -8.62
C ILE A 283 -13.86 7.43 -10.12
N THR A 284 -14.94 8.09 -10.50
CA THR A 284 -15.18 8.47 -11.90
C THR A 284 -14.09 9.41 -12.42
N GLU A 285 -13.67 10.39 -11.61
CA GLU A 285 -12.63 11.34 -12.00
C GLU A 285 -11.26 10.66 -12.11
N ALA A 286 -10.89 9.81 -11.12
CA ALA A 286 -9.68 9.02 -11.19
C ALA A 286 -9.66 8.08 -12.41
N GLU A 287 -10.78 7.43 -12.73
CA GLU A 287 -10.92 6.61 -13.93
C GLU A 287 -10.75 7.42 -15.22
N ARG A 288 -11.29 8.65 -15.25
CA ARG A 288 -11.14 9.56 -16.40
C ARG A 288 -9.66 9.88 -16.63
N TYR A 289 -8.96 10.26 -15.56
CA TYR A 289 -7.52 10.53 -15.60
C TYR A 289 -6.72 9.29 -16.05
N LEU A 290 -6.90 8.15 -15.40
CA LEU A 290 -6.17 6.92 -15.71
C LEU A 290 -6.40 6.44 -17.14
N LYS A 291 -7.65 6.52 -17.63
CA LYS A 291 -8.00 6.16 -18.99
C LYS A 291 -7.36 7.10 -20.00
N ALA A 292 -7.37 8.42 -19.76
CA ALA A 292 -6.74 9.42 -20.62
C ALA A 292 -5.22 9.20 -20.73
N ASN A 293 -4.57 8.70 -19.66
CA ASN A 293 -3.16 8.34 -19.62
C ASN A 293 -2.85 6.91 -20.10
N GLY A 294 -3.82 6.24 -20.73
CA GLY A 294 -3.57 4.98 -21.44
C GLY A 294 -3.77 3.71 -20.64
N ALA A 295 -4.21 3.75 -19.39
CA ALA A 295 -4.44 2.55 -18.58
C ALA A 295 -5.32 1.54 -19.32
N CYS A 296 -4.93 0.26 -19.33
CA CYS A 296 -5.73 -0.83 -19.86
C CYS A 296 -6.65 -1.48 -18.81
N ALA A 297 -6.28 -1.34 -17.54
CA ALA A 297 -7.08 -1.76 -16.39
C ALA A 297 -6.79 -0.85 -15.21
N ILE A 298 -7.70 -0.84 -14.22
CA ILE A 298 -7.54 -0.11 -12.95
C ILE A 298 -7.65 -1.09 -11.81
N SER A 299 -6.71 -1.03 -10.88
CA SER A 299 -6.64 -1.87 -9.69
C SER A 299 -6.78 -1.02 -8.43
N CYS A 300 -7.38 -1.59 -7.38
CA CYS A 300 -7.34 -1.05 -6.03
C CYS A 300 -7.44 -2.17 -4.99
N TRP A 301 -7.02 -1.89 -3.76
CA TRP A 301 -7.26 -2.73 -2.59
C TRP A 301 -8.41 -2.15 -1.78
N MET A 302 -9.25 -3.02 -1.23
CA MET A 302 -10.32 -2.61 -0.32
C MET A 302 -10.78 -3.82 0.52
N ILE A 303 -10.80 -3.67 1.83
CA ILE A 303 -11.37 -4.67 2.73
C ILE A 303 -12.88 -4.75 2.47
N LYS A 304 -13.40 -5.97 2.39
CA LYS A 304 -14.76 -6.24 1.91
C LYS A 304 -15.86 -5.59 2.78
N GLU A 305 -15.62 -5.43 4.05
CA GLU A 305 -16.54 -4.89 5.05
C GLU A 305 -16.82 -3.39 4.89
N TRP A 306 -16.00 -2.70 4.12
CA TRP A 306 -16.19 -1.27 3.85
C TRP A 306 -17.18 -1.03 2.71
N PHE A 307 -18.00 0.00 2.82
CA PHE A 307 -19.02 0.38 1.82
C PHE A 307 -18.42 0.62 0.41
N TYR A 308 -17.15 0.95 0.33
CA TYR A 308 -16.45 1.09 -0.95
C TYR A 308 -16.44 -0.19 -1.77
N SER A 309 -16.40 -1.35 -1.13
CA SER A 309 -16.41 -2.65 -1.82
C SER A 309 -17.70 -2.87 -2.63
N GLU A 310 -18.83 -2.44 -2.07
CA GLU A 310 -20.12 -2.47 -2.74
C GLU A 310 -20.17 -1.49 -3.91
N ILE A 311 -19.65 -0.26 -3.70
CA ILE A 311 -19.56 0.76 -4.75
C ILE A 311 -18.67 0.27 -5.90
N LEU A 312 -17.47 -0.24 -5.62
CA LEU A 312 -16.57 -0.78 -6.62
C LEU A 312 -17.23 -1.91 -7.43
N SER A 313 -17.92 -2.83 -6.75
CA SER A 313 -18.63 -3.94 -7.40
C SER A 313 -19.76 -3.45 -8.33
N LYS A 314 -20.52 -2.44 -7.90
CA LYS A 314 -21.52 -1.77 -8.73
C LYS A 314 -20.89 -1.01 -9.90
N TRP A 315 -19.66 -0.47 -9.71
CA TRP A 315 -18.89 0.29 -10.72
C TRP A 315 -18.09 -0.59 -11.69
N ALA A 316 -18.46 -1.88 -11.78
CA ALA A 316 -17.86 -2.89 -12.67
C ALA A 316 -16.41 -3.24 -12.35
N TYR A 317 -15.98 -3.08 -11.09
CA TYR A 317 -14.77 -3.72 -10.61
C TYR A 317 -15.05 -5.18 -10.25
N LEU A 318 -14.17 -6.06 -10.70
CA LEU A 318 -14.18 -7.48 -10.37
C LEU A 318 -13.29 -7.70 -9.16
N GLN A 319 -13.81 -8.38 -8.15
CA GLN A 319 -12.99 -8.83 -7.03
C GLN A 319 -12.17 -10.04 -7.48
N LEU A 320 -10.85 -9.94 -7.32
CA LEU A 320 -9.90 -11.03 -7.54
C LEU A 320 -9.37 -11.56 -6.21
N ARG A 321 -8.73 -12.73 -6.28
CA ARG A 321 -7.97 -13.26 -5.14
C ARG A 321 -6.88 -12.25 -4.75
N SER A 322 -6.73 -12.06 -3.45
CA SER A 322 -5.74 -11.16 -2.90
C SER A 322 -4.30 -11.58 -3.23
N PRO A 323 -3.44 -10.65 -3.65
CA PRO A 323 -2.01 -10.90 -3.74
C PRO A 323 -1.32 -10.85 -2.37
N SER A 324 -1.96 -10.23 -1.35
CA SER A 324 -1.39 -9.94 -0.04
C SER A 324 -2.39 -10.18 1.09
N VAL A 325 -1.86 -10.42 2.26
CA VAL A 325 -2.63 -10.53 3.50
C VAL A 325 -2.31 -9.33 4.40
N LEU A 326 -3.27 -8.90 5.22
CA LEU A 326 -2.98 -8.04 6.36
C LEU A 326 -2.55 -8.94 7.51
N ALA A 327 -1.33 -8.74 8.00
CA ALA A 327 -0.78 -9.45 9.14
C ALA A 327 -0.28 -8.44 10.18
N VAL A 328 -0.55 -8.68 11.46
CA VAL A 328 -0.26 -7.74 12.55
C VAL A 328 0.43 -8.43 13.74
N LEU A 329 1.21 -7.63 14.46
CA LEU A 329 1.84 -7.99 15.70
C LEU A 329 1.67 -6.85 16.70
N PRO A 330 0.85 -7.00 17.76
CA PRO A 330 0.84 -6.09 18.89
C PRO A 330 2.21 -6.04 19.57
N VAL A 331 2.83 -4.87 19.66
CA VAL A 331 4.16 -4.67 20.25
C VAL A 331 4.03 -4.04 21.64
N GLY A 332 3.31 -2.92 21.73
CA GLY A 332 3.10 -2.19 22.97
C GLY A 332 1.82 -2.57 23.70
N GLU A 333 1.70 -2.10 24.95
CA GLU A 333 0.60 -2.47 25.85
C GLU A 333 -0.74 -1.88 25.41
N THR A 334 -0.75 -0.69 24.79
CA THR A 334 -1.99 -0.06 24.28
C THR A 334 -2.71 -0.98 23.29
N VAL A 335 -1.97 -1.59 22.35
CA VAL A 335 -2.58 -2.47 21.35
C VAL A 335 -2.85 -3.86 21.93
N LYS A 336 -2.01 -4.36 22.85
CA LYS A 336 -2.28 -5.64 23.52
C LYS A 336 -3.55 -5.61 24.38
N ALA A 337 -3.83 -4.47 25.00
CA ALA A 337 -5.00 -4.30 25.87
C ALA A 337 -6.36 -4.45 25.16
N VAL A 338 -6.43 -4.19 23.85
CA VAL A 338 -7.67 -4.39 23.07
C VAL A 338 -7.90 -5.85 22.65
N GLY A 339 -6.95 -6.75 22.91
CA GLY A 339 -7.07 -8.18 22.66
C GLY A 339 -7.42 -8.50 21.20
N ASP A 340 -8.48 -9.28 20.99
CA ASP A 340 -8.84 -9.78 19.66
C ASP A 340 -9.42 -8.71 18.71
N PHE A 341 -9.78 -7.52 19.19
CA PHE A 341 -10.28 -6.44 18.33
C PHE A 341 -9.30 -6.01 17.25
N VAL A 342 -7.98 -6.11 17.52
CA VAL A 342 -6.95 -5.80 16.53
C VAL A 342 -6.93 -6.80 15.37
N TYR A 343 -7.50 -8.00 15.55
CA TYR A 343 -7.57 -9.05 14.55
C TYR A 343 -8.91 -9.09 13.81
N ASP A 344 -9.89 -8.26 14.20
CA ASP A 344 -11.16 -8.13 13.45
C ASP A 344 -10.94 -7.19 12.24
N ASN A 345 -11.06 -7.76 11.04
CA ASN A 345 -10.86 -7.04 9.78
C ASN A 345 -11.86 -5.87 9.57
N LYS A 346 -13.02 -5.88 10.25
CA LYS A 346 -14.00 -4.79 10.21
C LYS A 346 -13.46 -3.50 10.80
N ASN A 347 -12.48 -3.60 11.69
CA ASN A 347 -11.86 -2.45 12.32
C ASN A 347 -10.78 -1.80 11.44
N TRP A 348 -10.25 -2.49 10.44
CA TRP A 348 -9.17 -2.02 9.62
C TRP A 348 -9.65 -1.35 8.33
N TYR A 349 -9.16 -0.16 8.09
CA TYR A 349 -9.26 0.52 6.79
C TYR A 349 -7.90 0.50 6.11
N ILE A 350 -7.80 -0.21 5.01
CA ILE A 350 -6.56 -0.44 4.27
C ILE A 350 -6.77 -0.16 2.79
N THR A 351 -5.86 0.60 2.22
CA THR A 351 -5.72 0.85 0.78
C THR A 351 -4.33 0.40 0.30
N ILE A 352 -4.10 0.40 -1.00
CA ILE A 352 -2.78 0.05 -1.56
C ILE A 352 -1.72 1.08 -1.13
N GLY A 353 -2.13 2.32 -0.85
CA GLY A 353 -1.27 3.40 -0.38
C GLY A 353 -0.70 3.21 1.02
N ASP A 354 -1.29 2.32 1.82
CA ASP A 354 -0.77 1.94 3.13
C ASP A 354 0.40 0.96 3.04
N SER A 355 0.72 0.48 1.83
CA SER A 355 1.83 -0.42 1.56
C SER A 355 2.95 0.27 0.79
N ASP A 356 4.08 -0.40 0.66
CA ASP A 356 5.19 -0.01 -0.23
C ASP A 356 5.08 -0.63 -1.63
N TYR A 357 3.89 -1.09 -2.01
CA TYR A 357 3.66 -1.80 -3.27
C TYR A 357 3.70 -0.88 -4.50
N ILE A 358 3.31 0.40 -4.34
CA ILE A 358 3.28 1.43 -5.41
C ILE A 358 3.91 2.72 -4.90
#